data_c608e566afde2ac79a3554b7f5805126
#
_entry.id   c608e566afde2ac79a3554b7f5805126
#
_cell.length_a   1.000
_cell.length_b   1.000
_cell.length_c   1.000
_cell.angle_alpha   90.00
_cell.angle_beta   90.00
_cell.angle_gamma   90.00
#
_symmetry.space_group_name_H-M   'P 1'
#
loop_
_entity.id
_entity.type
_entity.pdbx_description
1 polymer ?
#
loop_
_entity_poly.entity_id
_entity_poly.type
_entity_poly.pdbx_seq_one_letter_code
_entity_poly.pdbx_strand_id
1 'polypeptide(L)'
;MNVERGRDWGRPGPVPNDAVVVESDAEASHLVTEARRGGRDLPVIVLAGGDLCRTLGGRGVALPGGSGTRLTVDLGAALLDGKIHWFCAHLVARPEFRPGRWWVAANAAHRGRWNLAPRAHPGDGLLDILDVNLSGLSWVSAWRRLPSGDHVPHPGIRYNRTSSIQHSFDRLTPVRLDGQSIGRFRDISVRVEAEALQVVV
;
A
#
# COMPACT_ATOMS: atom_id res chain seq x y z
N MET A 1 0.12 17.40 7.63
CA MET A 1 -1.04 17.57 8.55
C MET A 1 -1.23 16.22 9.22
N ASN A 2 -1.04 16.06 10.53
CA ASN A 2 -1.28 14.77 11.17
C ASN A 2 -2.79 14.47 11.14
N VAL A 3 -3.17 13.36 10.52
CA VAL A 3 -4.55 12.87 10.54
C VAL A 3 -4.88 12.41 11.95
N GLU A 4 -5.80 13.10 12.61
CA GLU A 4 -6.31 12.68 13.90
C GLU A 4 -7.39 11.61 13.72
N ARG A 5 -7.30 10.55 14.50
CA ARG A 5 -8.26 9.43 14.46
C ARG A 5 -9.67 9.94 14.75
N GLY A 6 -10.61 9.69 13.82
CA GLY A 6 -12.02 10.09 13.95
C GLY A 6 -12.38 11.46 13.38
N ARG A 7 -11.46 12.15 12.67
CA ARG A 7 -11.79 13.33 11.87
C ARG A 7 -11.92 12.95 10.39
N ASP A 8 -12.88 13.58 9.74
CA ASP A 8 -13.02 13.49 8.28
C ASP A 8 -11.77 14.04 7.61
N TRP A 9 -11.03 13.16 6.97
CA TRP A 9 -9.79 13.47 6.30
C TRP A 9 -9.99 13.93 4.85
N GLY A 10 -11.02 13.41 4.17
CA GLY A 10 -11.37 13.78 2.81
C GLY A 10 -12.22 15.05 2.74
N ARG A 11 -12.12 15.77 1.63
CA ARG A 11 -12.94 16.94 1.33
C ARG A 11 -13.79 16.66 0.11
N PRO A 12 -15.14 16.65 0.22
CA PRO A 12 -16.01 16.62 -0.95
C PRO A 12 -15.74 17.81 -1.87
N GLY A 13 -15.73 17.56 -3.17
CA GLY A 13 -15.49 18.62 -4.14
C GLY A 13 -15.50 18.14 -5.59
N PRO A 14 -15.33 19.08 -6.54
CA PRO A 14 -15.25 18.74 -7.94
C PRO A 14 -13.97 17.93 -8.24
N VAL A 15 -14.11 16.96 -9.12
CA VAL A 15 -12.98 16.22 -9.67
C VAL A 15 -12.37 17.03 -10.83
N PRO A 16 -11.07 17.31 -10.85
CA PRO A 16 -10.44 18.00 -11.95
C PRO A 16 -10.70 17.30 -13.29
N ASN A 17 -10.88 18.07 -14.36
CA ASN A 17 -11.13 17.52 -15.70
C ASN A 17 -9.93 16.75 -16.25
N ASP A 18 -8.73 17.10 -15.82
CA ASP A 18 -7.43 16.49 -16.18
C ASP A 18 -7.00 15.38 -15.24
N ALA A 19 -7.85 15.01 -14.26
CA ALA A 19 -7.57 13.91 -13.37
C ALA A 19 -7.52 12.57 -14.13
N VAL A 20 -6.54 11.74 -13.80
CA VAL A 20 -6.33 10.46 -14.47
C VAL A 20 -7.08 9.35 -13.70
N VAL A 21 -7.95 8.63 -14.39
CA VAL A 21 -8.68 7.50 -13.82
C VAL A 21 -7.82 6.25 -13.87
N VAL A 22 -7.72 5.51 -12.76
CA VAL A 22 -7.02 4.24 -12.66
C VAL A 22 -7.93 3.17 -12.03
N GLU A 23 -7.82 1.94 -12.49
CA GLU A 23 -8.61 0.80 -12.01
C GLU A 23 -7.84 -0.08 -11.01
N SER A 24 -6.54 0.19 -10.82
CA SER A 24 -5.67 -0.60 -9.94
C SER A 24 -4.57 0.24 -9.29
N ASP A 25 -4.07 -0.25 -8.14
CA ASP A 25 -2.91 0.36 -7.48
C ASP A 25 -1.64 0.26 -8.36
N ALA A 26 -1.54 -0.78 -9.20
CA ALA A 26 -0.44 -0.95 -10.15
C ALA A 26 -0.40 0.16 -11.21
N GLU A 27 -1.55 0.56 -11.75
CA GLU A 27 -1.66 1.69 -12.67
C GLU A 27 -1.31 3.01 -11.96
N ALA A 28 -1.81 3.22 -10.73
CA ALA A 28 -1.47 4.39 -9.95
C ALA A 28 0.04 4.50 -9.71
N SER A 29 0.68 3.41 -9.26
CA SER A 29 2.13 3.39 -9.01
C SER A 29 2.96 3.53 -10.29
N HIS A 30 2.45 3.08 -11.43
CA HIS A 30 3.08 3.31 -12.74
C HIS A 30 3.09 4.79 -13.11
N LEU A 31 1.95 5.48 -13.00
CA LEU A 31 1.85 6.93 -13.23
C LEU A 31 2.78 7.73 -12.31
N VAL A 32 2.81 7.38 -11.02
CA VAL A 32 3.74 7.99 -10.06
C VAL A 32 5.18 7.80 -10.51
N THR A 33 5.54 6.58 -10.90
CA THR A 33 6.90 6.24 -11.34
C THR A 33 7.29 7.01 -12.59
N GLU A 34 6.42 7.11 -13.59
CA GLU A 34 6.66 7.88 -14.81
C GLU A 34 6.82 9.38 -14.55
N ALA A 35 5.94 9.96 -13.72
CA ALA A 35 6.02 11.38 -13.38
C ALA A 35 7.33 11.68 -12.63
N ARG A 36 7.66 10.89 -11.60
CA ARG A 36 8.89 11.06 -10.80
C ARG A 36 10.15 10.92 -11.64
N ARG A 37 10.23 9.91 -12.53
CA ARG A 37 11.37 9.72 -13.43
C ARG A 37 11.49 10.79 -14.49
N GLY A 38 10.36 11.33 -14.94
CA GLY A 38 10.30 12.43 -15.90
C GLY A 38 10.47 13.83 -15.29
N GLY A 39 10.66 13.94 -13.96
CA GLY A 39 10.74 15.24 -13.27
C GLY A 39 9.45 16.06 -13.39
N ARG A 40 8.29 15.40 -13.53
CA ARG A 40 6.98 16.04 -13.67
C ARG A 40 6.22 16.00 -12.35
N ASP A 41 5.31 16.95 -12.18
CA ASP A 41 4.37 16.92 -11.07
C ASP A 41 3.47 15.68 -11.14
N LEU A 42 3.07 15.18 -9.96
CA LEU A 42 2.14 14.07 -9.89
C LEU A 42 0.73 14.52 -10.29
N PRO A 43 0.05 13.77 -11.17
CA PRO A 43 -1.34 14.09 -11.53
C PRO A 43 -2.27 13.81 -10.34
N VAL A 44 -3.45 14.44 -10.35
CA VAL A 44 -4.55 14.01 -9.49
C VAL A 44 -5.09 12.69 -10.04
N ILE A 45 -5.20 11.66 -9.19
CA ILE A 45 -5.63 10.32 -9.59
C ILE A 45 -7.03 10.04 -9.06
N VAL A 46 -7.94 9.66 -9.94
CA VAL A 46 -9.25 9.10 -9.57
C VAL A 46 -9.10 7.59 -9.42
N LEU A 47 -9.36 7.10 -8.21
CA LEU A 47 -9.28 5.67 -7.91
C LEU A 47 -10.62 4.99 -8.21
N ALA A 48 -10.72 4.35 -9.38
CA ALA A 48 -11.88 3.54 -9.76
C ALA A 48 -11.82 2.11 -9.19
N GLY A 49 -10.67 1.70 -8.66
CA GLY A 49 -10.46 0.38 -8.06
C GLY A 49 -9.15 0.30 -7.28
N GLY A 50 -8.78 -0.90 -6.88
CA GLY A 50 -7.57 -1.19 -6.13
C GLY A 50 -7.76 -1.27 -4.62
N ASP A 51 -6.69 -1.67 -3.94
CA ASP A 51 -6.67 -1.87 -2.48
C ASP A 51 -6.63 -0.54 -1.73
N LEU A 52 -5.96 0.47 -2.31
CA LEU A 52 -5.97 1.84 -1.80
C LEU A 52 -7.37 2.44 -1.88
N CYS A 53 -8.05 2.36 -3.04
CA CYS A 53 -9.42 2.81 -3.20
C CYS A 53 -10.34 2.21 -2.14
N ARG A 54 -10.27 0.89 -1.95
CA ARG A 54 -11.05 0.17 -0.94
C ARG A 54 -10.73 0.62 0.48
N THR A 55 -9.45 0.85 0.80
CA THR A 55 -9.02 1.32 2.12
C THR A 55 -9.56 2.71 2.42
N LEU A 56 -9.67 3.57 1.41
CA LEU A 56 -10.26 4.91 1.52
C LEU A 56 -11.80 4.91 1.53
N GLY A 57 -12.44 3.74 1.42
CA GLY A 57 -13.91 3.63 1.34
C GLY A 57 -14.49 4.01 -0.02
N GLY A 58 -13.65 4.12 -1.04
CA GLY A 58 -14.06 4.42 -2.41
C GLY A 58 -14.91 3.31 -3.02
N ARG A 59 -15.84 3.72 -3.89
CA ARG A 59 -16.72 2.81 -4.63
C ARG A 59 -16.44 2.77 -6.12
N GLY A 60 -15.39 3.48 -6.58
CA GLY A 60 -14.99 3.54 -7.99
C GLY A 60 -15.99 4.27 -8.90
N VAL A 61 -16.75 5.22 -8.36
CA VAL A 61 -17.81 5.94 -9.09
C VAL A 61 -17.45 7.41 -9.42
N ALA A 62 -16.35 7.94 -8.89
CA ALA A 62 -15.90 9.29 -9.19
C ALA A 62 -15.40 9.36 -10.65
N LEU A 63 -15.72 10.45 -11.35
CA LEU A 63 -15.30 10.67 -12.73
C LEU A 63 -14.77 12.10 -12.90
N PRO A 64 -13.83 12.34 -13.82
CA PRO A 64 -13.37 13.70 -14.16
C PRO A 64 -14.54 14.61 -14.54
N GLY A 65 -14.53 15.83 -14.03
CA GLY A 65 -15.64 16.79 -14.19
C GLY A 65 -16.85 16.54 -13.29
N GLY A 66 -16.91 15.42 -12.57
CA GLY A 66 -17.94 15.10 -11.59
C GLY A 66 -17.61 15.58 -10.18
N SER A 67 -18.17 14.89 -9.19
CA SER A 67 -17.90 15.13 -7.77
C SER A 67 -17.29 13.87 -7.12
N GLY A 68 -16.47 14.06 -6.11
CA GLY A 68 -15.85 12.98 -5.35
C GLY A 68 -15.25 13.49 -4.05
N THR A 69 -14.67 12.60 -3.27
CA THR A 69 -13.93 12.96 -2.06
C THR A 69 -12.44 13.05 -2.40
N ARG A 70 -11.88 14.24 -2.27
CA ARG A 70 -10.44 14.49 -2.50
C ARG A 70 -9.66 14.23 -1.22
N LEU A 71 -8.56 13.50 -1.35
CA LEU A 71 -7.67 13.15 -0.26
C LEU A 71 -6.21 13.35 -0.69
N THR A 72 -5.35 13.65 0.27
CA THR A 72 -3.91 13.58 0.08
C THR A 72 -3.40 12.35 0.79
N VAL A 73 -2.72 11.47 0.08
CA VAL A 73 -2.25 10.17 0.60
C VAL A 73 -0.75 10.08 0.57
N ASP A 74 -0.24 9.21 1.41
CA ASP A 74 1.17 8.85 1.47
C ASP A 74 1.52 7.88 0.32
N LEU A 75 2.79 7.85 -0.06
CA LEU A 75 3.35 6.86 -0.97
C LEU A 75 4.43 6.05 -0.25
N GLY A 76 4.50 4.76 -0.54
CA GLY A 76 5.65 3.95 -0.17
C GLY A 76 6.76 4.10 -1.23
N ALA A 77 7.99 4.31 -0.78
CA ALA A 77 9.18 4.31 -1.63
C ALA A 77 10.13 3.20 -1.17
N ALA A 78 10.49 2.30 -2.08
CA ALA A 78 11.39 1.19 -1.84
C ALA A 78 12.69 1.37 -2.64
N LEU A 79 13.83 1.37 -1.95
CA LEU A 79 15.16 1.30 -2.56
C LEU A 79 15.54 -0.18 -2.69
N LEU A 80 15.66 -0.64 -3.93
CA LEU A 80 15.96 -2.01 -4.33
C LEU A 80 17.14 -1.99 -5.31
N ASP A 81 18.27 -2.59 -4.92
CA ASP A 81 19.52 -2.60 -5.72
C ASP A 81 19.87 -1.22 -6.29
N GLY A 82 19.83 -0.18 -5.43
CA GLY A 82 20.19 1.20 -5.80
C GLY A 82 19.13 1.94 -6.63
N LYS A 83 17.98 1.33 -6.93
CA LYS A 83 16.89 1.96 -7.66
C LYS A 83 15.68 2.20 -6.76
N ILE A 84 15.09 3.40 -6.87
CA ILE A 84 13.85 3.73 -6.15
C ILE A 84 12.66 3.25 -6.98
N HIS A 85 11.74 2.60 -6.28
CA HIS A 85 10.44 2.16 -6.79
C HIS A 85 9.34 2.68 -5.86
N TRP A 86 8.25 3.17 -6.40
CA TRP A 86 7.11 3.66 -5.62
C TRP A 86 5.98 2.65 -5.63
N PHE A 87 5.21 2.61 -4.56
CA PHE A 87 3.98 1.82 -4.45
C PHE A 87 2.90 2.61 -3.71
N CYS A 88 1.65 2.38 -4.09
CA CYS A 88 0.50 3.06 -3.52
C CYS A 88 -0.12 2.29 -2.35
N ALA A 89 -0.19 0.97 -2.47
CA ALA A 89 -0.86 0.11 -1.49
C ALA A 89 0.13 -0.79 -0.73
N HIS A 90 0.91 -1.64 -1.43
CA HIS A 90 1.70 -2.67 -0.76
C HIS A 90 3.03 -2.99 -1.44
N LEU A 91 4.07 -3.18 -0.62
CA LEU A 91 5.23 -3.99 -0.94
C LEU A 91 5.06 -5.35 -0.26
N VAL A 92 5.18 -6.44 -1.03
CA VAL A 92 5.12 -7.82 -0.53
C VAL A 92 6.35 -8.59 -0.95
N ALA A 93 7.12 -9.07 0.01
CA ALA A 93 8.22 -9.99 -0.19
C ALA A 93 7.83 -11.38 0.32
N ARG A 94 7.90 -12.38 -0.55
CA ARG A 94 7.48 -13.75 -0.23
C ARG A 94 8.39 -14.79 -0.84
N PRO A 95 9.11 -15.60 -0.04
CA PRO A 95 9.86 -16.75 -0.52
C PRO A 95 8.94 -17.80 -1.16
N GLU A 96 9.33 -18.34 -2.31
CA GLU A 96 8.52 -19.28 -3.11
C GLU A 96 8.19 -20.58 -2.37
N PHE A 97 9.18 -21.11 -1.62
CA PHE A 97 9.07 -22.43 -0.96
C PHE A 97 8.63 -22.36 0.51
N ARG A 98 8.19 -21.20 1.00
CA ARG A 98 7.75 -21.02 2.39
C ARG A 98 6.42 -20.27 2.42
N PRO A 99 5.28 -20.92 2.22
CA PRO A 99 3.98 -20.27 2.07
C PRO A 99 3.57 -19.44 3.30
N GLY A 100 4.01 -19.81 4.48
CA GLY A 100 3.75 -19.08 5.72
C GLY A 100 4.75 -17.96 6.04
N ARG A 101 5.74 -17.69 5.18
CA ARG A 101 6.72 -16.62 5.37
C ARG A 101 6.42 -15.46 4.44
N TRP A 102 6.05 -14.33 5.00
CA TRP A 102 5.76 -13.10 4.28
C TRP A 102 6.38 -11.92 5.00
N TRP A 103 6.86 -10.97 4.23
CA TRP A 103 7.19 -9.64 4.75
C TRP A 103 6.42 -8.62 3.94
N VAL A 104 5.70 -7.73 4.60
CA VAL A 104 4.82 -6.75 3.97
C VAL A 104 5.11 -5.37 4.54
N ALA A 105 5.22 -4.37 3.67
CA ALA A 105 5.06 -2.97 4.01
C ALA A 105 3.76 -2.49 3.38
N ALA A 106 2.80 -2.12 4.21
CA ALA A 106 1.46 -1.73 3.81
C ALA A 106 1.20 -0.25 4.07
N ASN A 107 0.77 0.45 3.03
CA ASN A 107 0.18 1.78 3.09
C ASN A 107 -1.35 1.69 3.11
N ALA A 108 -1.91 0.62 2.55
CA ALA A 108 -3.34 0.32 2.52
C ALA A 108 -3.69 -0.85 3.43
N ALA A 109 -4.86 -0.79 4.09
CA ALA A 109 -5.33 -1.83 5.00
C ALA A 109 -5.76 -3.10 4.26
N HIS A 110 -6.41 -2.94 3.11
CA HIS A 110 -6.98 -4.05 2.35
C HIS A 110 -6.00 -4.57 1.30
N ARG A 111 -6.06 -5.90 1.05
CA ARG A 111 -5.45 -6.56 -0.09
C ARG A 111 -6.46 -7.54 -0.69
N GLY A 112 -7.10 -7.13 -1.80
CA GLY A 112 -8.28 -7.81 -2.33
C GLY A 112 -9.37 -7.90 -1.24
N ARG A 113 -9.85 -9.11 -0.96
CA ARG A 113 -10.87 -9.35 0.08
C ARG A 113 -10.33 -9.36 1.52
N TRP A 114 -9.02 -9.30 1.71
CA TRP A 114 -8.38 -9.43 3.01
C TRP A 114 -8.14 -8.06 3.64
N ASN A 115 -8.45 -7.92 4.92
CA ASN A 115 -8.01 -6.82 5.75
C ASN A 115 -6.60 -7.15 6.29
N LEU A 116 -5.59 -7.02 5.42
CA LEU A 116 -4.23 -7.51 5.66
C LEU A 116 -3.51 -6.72 6.74
N ALA A 117 -3.67 -5.42 6.74
CA ALA A 117 -3.03 -4.51 7.68
C ALA A 117 -4.10 -3.61 8.35
N PRO A 118 -4.86 -4.11 9.34
CA PRO A 118 -6.04 -3.43 9.88
C PRO A 118 -5.78 -2.05 10.50
N ARG A 119 -4.51 -1.72 10.74
CA ARG A 119 -4.09 -0.44 11.32
C ARG A 119 -3.55 0.53 10.27
N ALA A 120 -3.32 0.07 9.02
CA ALA A 120 -2.77 0.90 7.98
C ALA A 120 -3.73 2.03 7.61
N HIS A 121 -3.16 3.22 7.52
CA HIS A 121 -3.89 4.43 7.18
C HIS A 121 -3.02 5.27 6.23
N PRO A 122 -3.43 5.43 4.95
CA PRO A 122 -2.58 6.01 3.92
C PRO A 122 -2.46 7.55 3.98
N GLY A 123 -2.45 8.14 5.17
CA GLY A 123 -2.32 9.58 5.39
C GLY A 123 -1.78 9.92 6.79
N ASP A 124 -1.19 8.96 7.49
CA ASP A 124 -0.65 9.17 8.83
C ASP A 124 0.89 9.21 8.89
N GLY A 125 1.55 9.18 7.72
CA GLY A 125 3.00 9.23 7.59
C GLY A 125 3.70 7.94 8.04
N LEU A 126 2.99 6.81 8.11
CA LEU A 126 3.54 5.54 8.57
C LEU A 126 3.19 4.41 7.61
N LEU A 127 4.10 3.44 7.52
CA LEU A 127 3.86 2.14 6.89
C LEU A 127 3.64 1.09 7.97
N ASP A 128 2.70 0.23 7.74
CA ASP A 128 2.43 -0.94 8.58
C ASP A 128 3.27 -2.11 8.10
N ILE A 129 4.18 -2.57 8.95
CA ILE A 129 5.12 -3.64 8.64
C ILE A 129 4.66 -4.94 9.28
N LEU A 130 4.41 -5.94 8.45
CA LEU A 130 4.06 -7.29 8.90
C LEU A 130 5.20 -8.25 8.55
N ASP A 131 5.86 -8.79 9.55
CA ASP A 131 6.81 -9.88 9.42
C ASP A 131 6.14 -11.17 9.88
N VAL A 132 5.70 -11.97 8.90
CA VAL A 132 4.88 -13.17 9.10
C VAL A 132 5.74 -14.41 9.01
N ASN A 133 5.68 -15.25 10.04
CA ASN A 133 6.34 -16.55 10.09
C ASN A 133 5.38 -17.58 10.70
N LEU A 134 4.49 -18.11 9.86
CA LEU A 134 3.45 -19.05 10.24
C LEU A 134 3.75 -20.43 9.67
N SER A 135 3.43 -21.48 10.41
CA SER A 135 3.58 -22.86 9.99
C SER A 135 2.40 -23.72 10.44
N GLY A 136 2.17 -24.84 9.74
CA GLY A 136 1.17 -25.81 10.12
C GLY A 136 -0.24 -25.23 10.29
N LEU A 137 -0.91 -25.58 11.38
CA LEU A 137 -2.30 -25.15 11.66
C LEU A 137 -2.45 -23.66 11.93
N SER A 138 -1.38 -23.00 12.40
CA SER A 138 -1.41 -21.55 12.63
C SER A 138 -1.57 -20.75 11.33
N TRP A 139 -1.00 -21.24 10.24
CA TRP A 139 -1.20 -20.68 8.90
C TRP A 139 -2.68 -20.72 8.49
N VAL A 140 -3.34 -21.88 8.67
CA VAL A 140 -4.77 -22.05 8.31
C VAL A 140 -5.65 -21.15 9.16
N SER A 141 -5.37 -21.08 10.47
CA SER A 141 -6.12 -20.22 11.40
C SER A 141 -5.99 -18.73 11.03
N ALA A 142 -4.78 -18.25 10.77
CA ALA A 142 -4.52 -16.88 10.36
C ALA A 142 -5.20 -16.56 9.02
N TRP A 143 -5.13 -17.46 8.05
CA TRP A 143 -5.79 -17.32 6.75
C TRP A 143 -7.31 -17.11 6.88
N ARG A 144 -7.98 -17.90 7.74
CA ARG A 144 -9.44 -17.76 7.94
C ARG A 144 -9.82 -16.43 8.57
N ARG A 145 -8.93 -15.79 9.33
CA ARG A 145 -9.16 -14.52 10.02
C ARG A 145 -8.71 -13.29 9.20
N LEU A 146 -8.02 -13.49 8.08
CA LEU A 146 -7.58 -12.38 7.21
C LEU A 146 -8.72 -11.46 6.73
N PRO A 147 -9.91 -11.96 6.34
CA PRO A 147 -10.98 -11.09 5.87
C PRO A 147 -11.48 -10.11 6.93
N SER A 148 -11.55 -10.52 8.20
CA SER A 148 -11.97 -9.66 9.31
C SER A 148 -10.85 -8.81 9.92
N GLY A 149 -9.58 -9.12 9.60
CA GLY A 149 -8.42 -8.48 10.23
C GLY A 149 -8.04 -9.06 11.60
N ASP A 150 -8.75 -10.10 12.07
CA ASP A 150 -8.53 -10.72 13.39
C ASP A 150 -7.33 -11.68 13.43
N HIS A 151 -6.52 -11.71 12.38
CA HIS A 151 -5.28 -12.48 12.32
C HIS A 151 -4.16 -11.81 13.12
N VAL A 152 -4.32 -10.56 13.54
CA VAL A 152 -3.41 -9.85 14.43
C VAL A 152 -4.17 -9.37 15.69
N PRO A 153 -3.59 -9.50 16.90
CA PRO A 153 -2.23 -9.99 17.19
C PRO A 153 -2.11 -11.52 17.07
N HIS A 154 -0.94 -11.99 16.61
CA HIS A 154 -0.61 -13.43 16.55
C HIS A 154 0.88 -13.64 16.86
N PRO A 155 1.31 -14.66 17.64
CA PRO A 155 2.73 -14.86 17.99
C PRO A 155 3.68 -14.99 16.80
N GLY A 156 3.20 -15.55 15.70
CA GLY A 156 3.97 -15.69 14.44
C GLY A 156 3.89 -14.49 13.51
N ILE A 157 3.30 -13.37 13.94
CA ILE A 157 3.20 -12.14 13.16
C ILE A 157 3.72 -10.98 13.99
N ARG A 158 4.87 -10.43 13.59
CA ARG A 158 5.36 -9.18 14.15
C ARG A 158 4.72 -8.03 13.38
N TYR A 159 4.03 -7.17 14.09
CA TYR A 159 3.35 -6.01 13.51
C TYR A 159 3.95 -4.72 14.09
N ASN A 160 4.52 -3.90 13.25
CA ASN A 160 5.13 -2.63 13.62
C ASN A 160 4.64 -1.51 12.68
N ARG A 161 4.72 -0.25 13.15
CA ARG A 161 4.40 0.94 12.35
C ARG A 161 5.60 1.87 12.38
N THR A 162 6.04 2.31 11.20
CA THR A 162 7.25 3.14 11.09
C THR A 162 7.22 3.97 9.80
N SER A 163 7.89 5.12 9.82
CA SER A 163 8.09 5.94 8.63
C SER A 163 9.19 5.39 7.71
N SER A 164 10.11 4.55 8.24
CA SER A 164 11.14 3.91 7.43
C SER A 164 11.67 2.64 8.10
N ILE A 165 12.13 1.70 7.28
CA ILE A 165 12.73 0.45 7.74
C ILE A 165 13.70 -0.11 6.71
N GLN A 166 14.77 -0.74 7.18
CA GLN A 166 15.64 -1.60 6.38
C GLN A 166 15.42 -3.04 6.80
N HIS A 167 15.40 -3.95 5.84
CA HIS A 167 15.23 -5.37 6.08
C HIS A 167 16.12 -6.18 5.16
N SER A 168 16.77 -7.21 5.73
CA SER A 168 17.61 -8.16 4.99
C SER A 168 17.01 -9.55 5.07
N PHE A 169 16.86 -10.18 3.92
CA PHE A 169 16.40 -11.57 3.82
C PHE A 169 17.60 -12.52 3.82
N ASP A 170 17.44 -13.72 4.37
CA ASP A 170 18.49 -14.75 4.37
C ASP A 170 18.94 -15.14 2.95
N ARG A 171 18.07 -14.96 1.97
CA ARG A 171 18.30 -15.28 0.54
C ARG A 171 17.53 -14.33 -0.36
N LEU A 172 17.89 -14.31 -1.64
CA LEU A 172 17.14 -13.56 -2.66
C LEU A 172 15.66 -13.93 -2.61
N THR A 173 14.82 -12.95 -2.32
CA THR A 173 13.38 -13.10 -2.09
C THR A 173 12.61 -12.32 -3.16
N PRO A 174 11.62 -12.94 -3.81
CA PRO A 174 10.73 -12.25 -4.73
C PRO A 174 9.99 -11.10 -4.07
N VAL A 175 10.03 -9.93 -4.70
CA VAL A 175 9.35 -8.72 -4.25
C VAL A 175 8.31 -8.28 -5.29
N ARG A 176 7.14 -7.92 -4.80
CA ARG A 176 6.07 -7.34 -5.58
C ARG A 176 5.66 -5.99 -5.00
N LEU A 177 5.42 -5.02 -5.88
CA LEU A 177 4.82 -3.73 -5.55
C LEU A 177 3.45 -3.65 -6.20
N ASP A 178 2.41 -3.41 -5.42
CA ASP A 178 1.02 -3.33 -5.90
C ASP A 178 0.61 -4.50 -6.81
N GLY A 179 1.08 -5.70 -6.47
CA GLY A 179 0.86 -6.91 -7.25
C GLY A 179 1.85 -7.15 -8.41
N GLN A 180 2.58 -6.15 -8.89
CA GLN A 180 3.56 -6.27 -9.96
C GLN A 180 4.88 -6.86 -9.47
N SER A 181 5.43 -7.85 -10.19
CA SER A 181 6.72 -8.45 -9.87
C SER A 181 7.85 -7.50 -10.26
N ILE A 182 8.70 -7.13 -9.29
CA ILE A 182 9.83 -6.21 -9.51
C ILE A 182 11.14 -6.97 -9.68
N GLY A 183 11.28 -8.11 -9.02
CA GLY A 183 12.51 -8.89 -9.03
C GLY A 183 12.69 -9.68 -7.74
N ARG A 184 13.95 -10.08 -7.50
CA ARG A 184 14.37 -10.78 -6.28
C ARG A 184 15.47 -9.98 -5.60
N PHE A 185 15.31 -9.70 -4.32
CA PHE A 185 16.23 -8.85 -3.57
C PHE A 185 16.58 -9.52 -2.24
N ARG A 186 17.78 -9.20 -1.74
CA ARG A 186 18.22 -9.62 -0.41
C ARG A 186 17.99 -8.50 0.59
N ASP A 187 18.36 -7.29 0.20
CA ASP A 187 18.28 -6.12 1.05
C ASP A 187 17.26 -5.14 0.47
N ILE A 188 16.39 -4.64 1.32
CA ILE A 188 15.40 -3.65 0.96
C ILE A 188 15.41 -2.52 1.98
N SER A 189 15.26 -1.29 1.50
CA SER A 189 15.00 -0.14 2.35
C SER A 189 13.70 0.49 1.92
N VAL A 190 12.78 0.66 2.85
CA VAL A 190 11.43 1.21 2.57
C VAL A 190 11.20 2.42 3.44
N ARG A 191 10.62 3.46 2.88
CA ARG A 191 10.18 4.66 3.59
C ARG A 191 8.82 5.12 3.10
N VAL A 192 8.13 5.88 3.93
CA VAL A 192 6.96 6.63 3.50
C VAL A 192 7.38 8.00 2.94
N GLU A 193 6.72 8.44 1.88
CA GLU A 193 6.69 9.83 1.43
C GLU A 193 5.31 10.38 1.81
N ALA A 194 5.29 11.14 2.90
CA ALA A 194 4.04 11.62 3.48
C ALA A 194 3.37 12.66 2.57
N GLU A 195 2.04 12.62 2.50
CA GLU A 195 1.21 13.58 1.75
C GLU A 195 1.65 13.75 0.27
N ALA A 196 2.14 12.69 -0.36
CA ALA A 196 2.83 12.78 -1.64
C ALA A 196 1.90 12.73 -2.86
N LEU A 197 0.66 12.21 -2.72
CA LEU A 197 -0.23 12.00 -3.85
C LEU A 197 -1.64 12.52 -3.56
N GLN A 198 -2.22 13.28 -4.50
CA GLN A 198 -3.63 13.65 -4.45
C GLN A 198 -4.48 12.60 -5.16
N VAL A 199 -5.49 12.08 -4.45
CA VAL A 199 -6.43 11.10 -4.99
C VAL A 199 -7.87 11.55 -4.80
N VAL A 200 -8.77 10.97 -5.60
CA VAL A 200 -10.21 11.14 -5.51
C VAL A 200 -10.89 9.77 -5.48
N VAL A 201 -11.87 9.59 -4.57
CA VAL A 201 -12.69 8.41 -4.45
C VAL A 201 -14.18 8.76 -4.49
#